data_e0d9e2917c12fea1f3224fa53bbc0147
#
_entry.id   e0d9e2917c12fea1f3224fa53bbc0147
#
_cell.length_a   1.000
_cell.length_b   1.000
_cell.length_c   1.000
_cell.angle_alpha   90.00
_cell.angle_beta   90.00
_cell.angle_gamma   90.00
#
_symmetry.space_group_name_H-M   'P 1'
#
loop_
_entity.id
_entity.type
_entity.pdbx_description
1 polymer ?
#
loop_
_entity_poly.entity_id
_entity_poly.type
_entity_poly.pdbx_seq_one_letter_code
_entity_poly.pdbx_strand_id
1 'polypeptide(L)'
;MASGVGAMGYSDYRRSDAAVMRLLRRAPLSIGALGDALGVTRQAARKVVLGLELRGFATTARDERDSRQVNVILTSRGESYAQAVIAVIERLNRDIGERVDPAQLSAADAVLRAVLADEHTRRRAAYLPRPLAPPGDSPP
;
A
#
# COMPACT_ATOMS: atom_id res chain seq x y z
N MET A 1 2.87 8.45 10.45
CA MET A 1 1.80 8.02 9.52
C MET A 1 0.44 8.58 9.94
N ALA A 2 -0.17 8.15 11.04
CA ALA A 2 -1.51 8.61 11.43
C ALA A 2 -1.62 10.14 11.56
N SER A 3 -0.67 10.79 12.23
CA SER A 3 -0.65 12.26 12.37
C SER A 3 -0.51 12.99 11.04
N GLY A 4 0.30 12.48 10.10
CA GLY A 4 0.48 13.09 8.78
C GLY A 4 -0.76 12.99 7.91
N VAL A 5 -1.44 11.84 7.92
CA VAL A 5 -2.69 11.62 7.18
C VAL A 5 -3.83 12.39 7.83
N GLY A 6 -3.84 12.47 9.17
CA GLY A 6 -4.80 13.27 9.93
C GLY A 6 -4.71 14.76 9.60
N ALA A 7 -3.51 15.31 9.44
CA ALA A 7 -3.28 16.70 9.03
C ALA A 7 -3.84 17.01 7.62
N MET A 8 -4.04 15.98 6.79
CA MET A 8 -4.68 16.09 5.47
C MET A 8 -6.20 15.86 5.51
N GLY A 9 -6.82 15.86 6.71
CA GLY A 9 -8.27 15.75 6.88
C GLY A 9 -8.80 14.32 7.04
N TYR A 10 -7.92 13.32 7.22
CA TYR A 10 -8.32 11.91 7.38
C TYR A 10 -7.95 11.39 8.78
N SER A 11 -8.79 11.69 9.76
CA SER A 11 -8.57 11.32 11.17
C SER A 11 -8.76 9.82 11.46
N ASP A 12 -9.41 9.09 10.57
CA ASP A 12 -9.77 7.68 10.70
C ASP A 12 -8.80 6.70 10.01
N TYR A 13 -7.56 7.16 9.77
CA TYR A 13 -6.50 6.35 9.17
C TYR A 13 -6.24 5.05 9.95
N ARG A 14 -6.13 3.93 9.23
CA ARG A 14 -5.76 2.62 9.77
C ARG A 14 -4.45 2.13 9.13
N ARG A 15 -3.66 1.37 9.88
CA ARG A 15 -2.37 0.83 9.38
C ARG A 15 -2.51 -0.02 8.11
N SER A 16 -3.60 -0.77 7.98
CA SER A 16 -3.90 -1.58 6.79
C SER A 16 -4.13 -0.74 5.54
N ASP A 17 -4.56 0.51 5.69
CA ASP A 17 -5.00 1.33 4.55
C ASP A 17 -3.85 1.63 3.58
N ALA A 18 -2.66 1.95 4.10
CA ALA A 18 -1.51 2.30 3.27
C ALA A 18 -1.22 1.29 2.17
N ALA A 19 -1.27 0.02 2.53
CA ALA A 19 -0.94 -1.04 1.60
C ALA A 19 -2.09 -1.32 0.62
N VAL A 20 -3.32 -1.34 1.11
CA VAL A 20 -4.50 -1.53 0.27
C VAL A 20 -4.63 -0.39 -0.73
N MET A 21 -4.46 0.86 -0.29
CA MET A 21 -4.51 2.04 -1.16
C MET A 21 -3.46 1.97 -2.27
N ARG A 22 -2.22 1.55 -1.95
CA ARG A 22 -1.17 1.38 -2.96
C ARG A 22 -1.50 0.30 -4.00
N LEU A 23 -2.13 -0.79 -3.58
CA LEU A 23 -2.54 -1.86 -4.48
C LEU A 23 -3.69 -1.41 -5.38
N LEU A 24 -4.76 -0.89 -4.80
CA LEU A 24 -5.97 -0.48 -5.55
C LEU A 24 -5.73 0.69 -6.50
N ARG A 25 -4.77 1.57 -6.21
CA ARG A 25 -4.36 2.62 -7.16
C ARG A 25 -3.67 2.09 -8.41
N ARG A 26 -3.12 0.89 -8.37
CA ARG A 26 -2.48 0.29 -9.55
C ARG A 26 -3.49 -0.37 -10.48
N ALA A 27 -4.46 -1.07 -9.89
CA ALA A 27 -5.51 -1.74 -10.62
C ALA A 27 -6.65 -2.17 -9.68
N PRO A 28 -7.88 -2.31 -10.17
CA PRO A 28 -8.94 -3.04 -9.50
C PRO A 28 -8.48 -4.46 -9.15
N LEU A 29 -8.83 -4.95 -7.97
CA LEU A 29 -8.44 -6.27 -7.51
C LEU A 29 -9.64 -7.00 -6.88
N SER A 30 -9.76 -8.30 -7.15
CA SER A 30 -10.70 -9.13 -6.40
C SER A 30 -10.26 -9.26 -4.94
N ILE A 31 -11.21 -9.56 -4.05
CA ILE A 31 -10.89 -9.77 -2.61
C ILE A 31 -9.87 -10.89 -2.42
N GLY A 32 -9.91 -11.93 -3.27
CA GLY A 32 -8.92 -13.01 -3.25
C GLY A 32 -7.53 -12.48 -3.60
N ALA A 33 -7.40 -11.82 -4.77
CA ALA A 33 -6.14 -11.24 -5.22
C ALA A 33 -5.58 -10.21 -4.21
N LEU A 34 -6.47 -9.43 -3.58
CA LEU A 34 -6.08 -8.51 -2.52
C LEU A 34 -5.53 -9.26 -1.29
N GLY A 35 -6.18 -10.34 -0.87
CA GLY A 35 -5.71 -11.19 0.21
C GLY A 35 -4.33 -11.79 -0.07
N ASP A 36 -4.14 -12.32 -1.27
CA ASP A 36 -2.86 -12.89 -1.72
C ASP A 36 -1.75 -11.82 -1.72
N ALA A 37 -2.02 -10.65 -2.31
CA ALA A 37 -1.07 -9.54 -2.34
C ALA A 37 -0.73 -9.01 -0.94
N LEU A 38 -1.66 -9.07 -0.01
CA LEU A 38 -1.50 -8.65 1.39
C LEU A 38 -0.90 -9.74 2.28
N GLY A 39 -0.78 -10.98 1.80
CA GLY A 39 -0.36 -12.12 2.60
C GLY A 39 -1.32 -12.46 3.75
N VAL A 40 -2.62 -12.20 3.55
CA VAL A 40 -3.67 -12.48 4.54
C VAL A 40 -4.76 -13.37 3.95
N THR A 41 -5.58 -13.96 4.82
CA THR A 41 -6.71 -14.77 4.36
C THR A 41 -7.73 -13.91 3.61
N ARG A 42 -8.47 -14.55 2.68
CA ARG A 42 -9.57 -13.88 1.96
C ARG A 42 -10.59 -13.23 2.92
N GLN A 43 -10.86 -13.89 4.04
CA GLN A 43 -11.77 -13.35 5.06
C GLN A 43 -11.21 -12.07 5.72
N ALA A 44 -9.91 -12.05 6.03
CA ALA A 44 -9.25 -10.87 6.56
C ALA A 44 -9.25 -9.72 5.54
N ALA A 45 -8.94 -10.01 4.27
CA ALA A 45 -9.02 -9.04 3.18
C ALA A 45 -10.44 -8.47 3.03
N ARG A 46 -11.48 -9.33 3.08
CA ARG A 46 -12.88 -8.90 3.04
C ARG A 46 -13.22 -7.92 4.17
N LYS A 47 -12.73 -8.20 5.40
CA LYS A 47 -12.96 -7.31 6.55
C LYS A 47 -12.32 -5.94 6.35
N VAL A 48 -11.13 -5.89 5.75
CA VAL A 48 -10.46 -4.62 5.41
C VAL A 48 -11.26 -3.87 4.35
N VAL A 49 -11.66 -4.53 3.27
CA VAL A 49 -12.48 -3.92 2.21
C VAL A 49 -13.80 -3.35 2.77
N LEU A 50 -14.51 -4.12 3.58
CA LEU A 50 -15.73 -3.64 4.22
C LEU A 50 -15.48 -2.38 5.05
N GLY A 51 -14.36 -2.33 5.78
CA GLY A 51 -13.96 -1.14 6.53
C GLY A 51 -13.66 0.07 5.65
N LEU A 52 -13.20 -0.12 4.41
CA LEU A 52 -13.01 0.96 3.43
C LEU A 52 -14.32 1.40 2.80
N GLU A 53 -15.22 0.46 2.50
CA GLU A 53 -16.56 0.73 1.97
C GLU A 53 -17.39 1.55 2.95
N LEU A 54 -17.40 1.16 4.24
CA LEU A 54 -18.10 1.88 5.30
C LEU A 54 -17.62 3.34 5.46
N ARG A 55 -16.35 3.61 5.15
CA ARG A 55 -15.76 4.96 5.16
C ARG A 55 -15.90 5.68 3.81
N GLY A 56 -16.49 5.03 2.80
CA GLY A 56 -16.70 5.57 1.46
C GLY A 56 -15.42 5.69 0.63
N PHE A 57 -14.36 4.94 0.94
CA PHE A 57 -13.10 4.97 0.20
C PHE A 57 -13.02 3.94 -0.92
N ALA A 58 -13.78 2.88 -0.84
CA ALA A 58 -13.84 1.84 -1.86
C ALA A 58 -15.29 1.44 -2.12
N THR A 59 -15.49 0.79 -3.24
CA THR A 59 -16.72 0.09 -3.58
C THR A 59 -16.37 -1.17 -4.36
N THR A 60 -17.34 -2.05 -4.57
CA THR A 60 -17.17 -3.22 -5.41
C THR A 60 -17.92 -3.03 -6.73
N ALA A 61 -17.31 -3.44 -7.82
CA ALA A 61 -17.90 -3.45 -9.15
C ALA A 61 -17.62 -4.77 -9.86
N ARG A 62 -18.51 -5.18 -10.78
CA ARG A 62 -18.25 -6.32 -11.65
C ARG A 62 -17.15 -5.95 -12.63
N ASP A 63 -16.29 -6.92 -12.94
CA ASP A 63 -15.29 -6.77 -13.97
C ASP A 63 -15.96 -6.66 -15.35
N GLU A 64 -15.51 -5.72 -16.17
CA GLU A 64 -16.07 -5.50 -17.50
C GLU A 64 -15.77 -6.66 -18.47
N ARG A 65 -14.68 -7.40 -18.24
CA ARG A 65 -14.22 -8.50 -19.09
C ARG A 65 -14.75 -9.85 -18.60
N ASP A 66 -14.99 -10.00 -17.30
CA ASP A 66 -15.56 -11.19 -16.70
C ASP A 66 -16.60 -10.80 -15.64
N SER A 67 -17.87 -10.84 -16.06
CA SER A 67 -19.01 -10.48 -15.20
C SER A 67 -19.17 -11.36 -13.95
N ARG A 68 -18.45 -12.50 -13.87
CA ARG A 68 -18.41 -13.37 -12.70
C ARG A 68 -17.45 -12.84 -11.63
N GLN A 69 -16.52 -11.97 -12.02
CA GLN A 69 -15.53 -11.42 -11.12
C GLN A 69 -16.01 -10.08 -10.54
N VAL A 70 -15.91 -9.95 -9.23
CA VAL A 70 -16.20 -8.71 -8.52
C VAL A 70 -14.87 -8.14 -8.02
N ASN A 71 -14.56 -6.93 -8.44
CA ASN A 71 -13.35 -6.21 -8.08
C ASN A 71 -13.66 -5.07 -7.12
N VAL A 72 -12.71 -4.83 -6.23
CA VAL A 72 -12.66 -3.66 -5.36
C VAL A 72 -12.03 -2.51 -6.13
N ILE A 73 -12.69 -1.37 -6.16
CA ILE A 73 -12.24 -0.15 -6.82
C ILE A 73 -12.27 1.01 -5.82
N LEU A 74 -11.42 2.01 -6.02
CA LEU A 74 -11.46 3.23 -5.23
C LEU A 74 -12.60 4.13 -5.72
N THR A 75 -13.26 4.80 -4.78
CA THR A 75 -14.15 5.93 -5.08
C THR A 75 -13.29 7.20 -5.31
N SER A 76 -13.88 8.30 -5.80
CA SER A 76 -13.17 9.57 -5.90
C SER A 76 -12.60 10.03 -4.55
N ARG A 77 -13.33 9.79 -3.45
CA ARG A 77 -12.86 10.03 -2.09
C ARG A 77 -11.70 9.08 -1.71
N GLY A 78 -11.78 7.83 -2.15
CA GLY A 78 -10.73 6.82 -1.98
C GLY A 78 -9.45 7.19 -2.72
N GLU A 79 -9.55 7.71 -3.94
CA GLU A 79 -8.40 8.21 -4.70
C GLU A 79 -7.69 9.37 -3.98
N SER A 80 -8.45 10.36 -3.51
CA SER A 80 -7.91 11.48 -2.74
C SER A 80 -7.25 11.01 -1.44
N TYR A 81 -7.87 10.05 -0.75
CA TYR A 81 -7.30 9.44 0.45
C TYR A 81 -6.02 8.65 0.15
N ALA A 82 -6.01 7.87 -0.91
CA ALA A 82 -4.83 7.13 -1.34
C ALA A 82 -3.66 8.05 -1.70
N GLN A 83 -3.92 9.18 -2.36
CA GLN A 83 -2.91 10.20 -2.63
C GLN A 83 -2.33 10.78 -1.34
N ALA A 84 -3.17 11.13 -0.37
CA ALA A 84 -2.73 11.65 0.92
C ALA A 84 -1.84 10.64 1.67
N VAL A 85 -2.25 9.37 1.69
CA VAL A 85 -1.48 8.28 2.32
C VAL A 85 -0.12 8.11 1.63
N ILE A 86 -0.08 8.11 0.30
CA ILE A 86 1.16 7.93 -0.47
C ILE A 86 2.09 9.13 -0.27
N ALA A 87 1.58 10.36 -0.31
CA ALA A 87 2.37 11.56 -0.08
C ALA A 87 3.05 11.57 1.29
N VAL A 88 2.36 11.08 2.34
CA VAL A 88 2.98 10.94 3.68
C VAL A 88 4.08 9.88 3.67
N ILE A 89 3.89 8.76 2.98
CA ILE A 89 4.93 7.72 2.85
C ILE A 89 6.15 8.27 2.11
N GLU A 90 5.95 8.96 1.01
CA GLU A 90 7.03 9.55 0.21
C GLU A 90 7.81 10.60 1.00
N ARG A 91 7.11 11.43 1.77
CA ARG A 91 7.76 12.38 2.68
C ARG A 91 8.61 11.67 3.74
N LEU A 92 8.06 10.67 4.41
CA LEU A 92 8.81 9.88 5.41
C LEU A 92 10.04 9.21 4.78
N ASN A 93 9.92 8.70 3.56
CA ASN A 93 11.04 8.09 2.85
C ASN A 93 12.13 9.11 2.52
N ARG A 94 11.78 10.33 2.11
CA ARG A 94 12.75 11.41 1.91
C ARG A 94 13.43 11.78 3.22
N ASP A 95 12.65 12.02 4.28
CA ASP A 95 13.17 12.38 5.60
C ASP A 95 14.17 11.35 6.14
N ILE A 96 13.94 10.06 5.85
CA ILE A 96 14.87 8.97 6.19
C ILE A 96 16.11 9.03 5.29
N GLY A 97 15.93 9.20 3.97
CA GLY A 97 17.03 9.28 3.02
C GLY A 97 17.97 10.45 3.26
N GLU A 98 17.49 11.54 3.85
CA GLU A 98 18.30 12.71 4.23
C GLU A 98 19.11 12.48 5.53
N ARG A 99 18.70 11.53 6.38
CA ARG A 99 19.29 11.30 7.72
C ARG A 99 20.16 10.05 7.81
N VAL A 100 20.03 9.14 6.85
CA VAL A 100 20.71 7.83 6.87
C VAL A 100 21.56 7.70 5.63
N ASP A 101 22.80 7.28 5.82
CA ASP A 101 23.75 7.06 4.72
C ASP A 101 23.17 6.02 3.72
N PRO A 102 23.30 6.26 2.40
CA PRO A 102 22.77 5.34 1.37
C PRO A 102 23.30 3.91 1.48
N ALA A 103 24.55 3.73 1.90
CA ALA A 103 25.14 2.39 2.11
C ALA A 103 24.47 1.66 3.29
N GLN A 104 24.14 2.40 4.36
CA GLN A 104 23.41 1.83 5.50
C GLN A 104 21.97 1.45 5.11
N LEU A 105 21.28 2.28 4.30
CA LEU A 105 19.96 1.95 3.79
C LEU A 105 19.99 0.71 2.90
N SER A 106 20.98 0.61 2.02
CA SER A 106 21.18 -0.56 1.16
C SER A 106 21.47 -1.83 1.97
N ALA A 107 22.32 -1.74 2.98
CA ALA A 107 22.63 -2.86 3.88
C ALA A 107 21.37 -3.30 4.67
N ALA A 108 20.59 -2.36 5.19
CA ALA A 108 19.34 -2.65 5.89
C ALA A 108 18.32 -3.32 4.96
N ASP A 109 18.16 -2.85 3.72
CA ASP A 109 17.29 -3.47 2.73
C ASP A 109 17.73 -4.90 2.40
N ALA A 110 19.03 -5.14 2.22
CA ALA A 110 19.59 -6.48 1.97
C ALA A 110 19.31 -7.45 3.12
N VAL A 111 19.49 -7.01 4.38
CA VAL A 111 19.17 -7.81 5.56
C VAL A 111 17.69 -8.11 5.63
N LEU A 112 16.83 -7.11 5.46
CA LEU A 112 15.38 -7.29 5.47
C LEU A 112 14.92 -8.27 4.37
N ARG A 113 15.46 -8.15 3.16
CA ARG A 113 15.16 -9.10 2.07
C ARG A 113 15.61 -10.52 2.39
N ALA A 114 16.78 -10.69 2.97
CA ALA A 114 17.28 -12.01 3.38
C ALA A 114 16.36 -12.66 4.43
N VAL A 115 15.96 -11.91 5.46
CA VAL A 115 15.04 -12.38 6.49
C VAL A 115 13.64 -12.69 5.92
N LEU A 116 13.21 -11.91 4.91
CA LEU A 116 11.90 -12.03 4.28
C LEU A 116 11.90 -12.99 3.06
N ALA A 117 13.00 -13.66 2.75
CA ALA A 117 13.16 -14.52 1.57
C ALA A 117 12.45 -15.87 1.65
N ASP A 118 11.91 -16.24 2.80
CA ASP A 118 11.08 -17.43 2.94
C ASP A 118 9.69 -17.19 2.25
N GLU A 119 9.10 -18.28 1.72
CA GLU A 119 7.94 -18.23 0.83
C GLU A 119 6.67 -17.65 1.50
N HIS A 120 6.53 -17.85 2.80
CA HIS A 120 5.45 -17.25 3.59
C HIS A 120 5.63 -15.74 3.72
N THR A 121 6.86 -15.28 3.75
CA THR A 121 7.29 -13.90 3.85
C THR A 121 7.37 -13.23 2.47
N ARG A 122 7.62 -13.98 1.39
CA ARG A 122 7.54 -13.45 0.00
C ARG A 122 6.16 -12.90 -0.33
N ARG A 123 5.10 -13.51 0.17
CA ARG A 123 3.74 -12.98 0.04
C ARG A 123 3.56 -11.66 0.80
N ARG A 124 4.31 -11.46 1.90
CA ARG A 124 4.35 -10.19 2.64
C ARG A 124 5.32 -9.18 2.03
N ALA A 125 6.36 -9.59 1.35
CA ALA A 125 7.38 -8.70 0.74
C ALA A 125 6.83 -7.91 -0.46
N ALA A 126 5.77 -8.37 -1.12
CA ALA A 126 5.01 -7.53 -2.06
C ALA A 126 4.43 -6.26 -1.39
N TYR A 127 4.48 -6.22 -0.08
CA TYR A 127 4.00 -5.18 0.81
C TYR A 127 5.07 -4.16 1.24
N LEU A 128 6.35 -4.51 1.12
CA LEU A 128 7.41 -3.58 1.49
C LEU A 128 7.45 -2.39 0.53
N PRO A 129 7.68 -1.19 1.04
CA PRO A 129 7.92 -0.04 0.19
C PRO A 129 9.05 -0.35 -0.79
N ARG A 130 8.92 0.20 -2.00
CA ARG A 130 10.01 0.17 -2.99
C ARG A 130 11.29 0.66 -2.30
N PRO A 131 12.46 0.04 -2.55
CA PRO A 131 13.71 0.54 -2.00
C PRO A 131 13.82 2.04 -2.23
N LEU A 132 14.31 2.76 -1.22
CA LEU A 132 14.63 4.17 -1.39
C LEU A 132 15.67 4.26 -2.51
N ALA A 133 15.31 4.94 -3.60
CA ALA A 133 16.30 5.24 -4.64
C ALA A 133 17.39 6.12 -4.00
N PRO A 134 18.67 5.85 -4.28
CA PRO A 134 19.74 6.72 -3.83
C PRO A 134 19.46 8.14 -4.36
N PRO A 135 19.72 9.17 -3.57
CA PRO A 135 19.63 10.54 -4.07
C PRO A 135 20.67 10.71 -5.19
N GLY A 136 20.22 10.88 -6.44
CA GLY A 136 21.15 11.18 -7.53
C GLY A 136 20.78 10.76 -8.94
N ASP A 137 19.79 9.88 -9.15
CA ASP A 137 19.35 9.53 -10.50
C ASP A 137 18.02 10.22 -10.86
N SER A 138 18.10 11.52 -11.08
CA SER A 138 17.12 12.18 -11.95
C SER A 138 17.68 12.09 -13.37
N PRO A 139 16.94 11.54 -14.35
CA PRO A 139 17.34 11.59 -15.74
C PRO A 139 17.40 13.04 -16.23
N PRO A 140 18.26 13.34 -17.19
CA PRO A 140 18.45 14.68 -17.75
C PRO A 140 17.20 15.23 -18.42
#